data_386bf00cb169cc58feb9a6635862f76f
#
_entry.id   386bf00cb169cc58feb9a6635862f76f
#
_cell.length_a   1.000
_cell.length_b   1.000
_cell.length_c   1.000
_cell.angle_alpha   90.00
_cell.angle_beta   90.00
_cell.angle_gamma   90.00
#
_symmetry.space_group_name_H-M   'P 1'
#
loop_
_entity.id
_entity.type
_entity.pdbx_description
1 polymer ?
#
loop_
_entity_poly.entity_id
_entity_poly.type
_entity_poly.pdbx_seq_one_letter_code
_entity_poly.pdbx_strand_id
1 'polypeptide(L)'
;MLLLGALPSASLAANELGAVSKDGSGAWQFISDPQLYRANELAQAHGGLGAYRDAGTSNIVMRMPKAAAATLTSADTSSVGAPVDVQESRFDSTSIAAMESEVEALHTRLTHDQVIASGYDIVRDLFVVESNAPGSTFADLENRNPGQIEYIYANISRDSRHDDRQPHWGGAELWLNGQQQCTSGYSIGVGSSHYMVTAGHCYSPGTTVLGGTGINWGTILYRNNYPTTDVELIGGSSYSGQIYTSSTASMAVKGYIQSLVGSYPYCVSGAVTGTNCAYTETAENQSYTDSVGTTTGLVILQGNGGAFFGDSGAPAYGVSSGYAFIFGSVVAGEYLCGSCRVWIEPYHTRVQSLYNAGLVTG
;
A
#
# COMPACT_ATOMS: atom_id res chain seq x y z
N MET A 1 -11.86 -38.06 9.71
CA MET A 1 -12.94 -37.08 9.77
C MET A 1 -12.38 -35.88 10.57
N LEU A 2 -11.63 -35.02 9.87
CA LEU A 2 -11.03 -33.81 10.46
C LEU A 2 -12.00 -32.64 10.23
N LEU A 3 -12.49 -32.07 11.30
CA LEU A 3 -13.24 -30.82 11.31
C LEU A 3 -12.27 -29.68 10.98
N LEU A 4 -12.36 -29.13 9.77
CA LEU A 4 -11.81 -27.81 9.47
C LEU A 4 -12.68 -26.77 10.19
N GLY A 5 -12.18 -26.26 11.30
CA GLY A 5 -12.71 -25.07 11.93
C GLY A 5 -12.51 -23.87 11.00
N ALA A 6 -13.60 -23.29 10.52
CA ALA A 6 -13.59 -22.00 9.87
C ALA A 6 -13.02 -20.97 10.86
N LEU A 7 -11.89 -20.40 10.54
CA LEU A 7 -11.38 -19.18 11.21
C LEU A 7 -12.43 -18.09 10.98
N PRO A 8 -12.85 -17.36 12.00
CA PRO A 8 -13.68 -16.19 11.79
C PRO A 8 -12.87 -15.22 10.92
N SER A 9 -13.41 -14.88 9.75
CA SER A 9 -12.99 -13.70 9.01
C SER A 9 -13.07 -12.55 10.01
N ALA A 10 -11.91 -12.06 10.45
CA ALA A 10 -11.83 -10.78 11.11
C ALA A 10 -12.36 -9.76 10.08
N SER A 11 -13.64 -9.41 10.20
CA SER A 11 -14.10 -8.15 9.67
C SER A 11 -13.21 -7.13 10.37
N LEU A 12 -12.23 -6.59 9.67
CA LEU A 12 -11.69 -5.29 10.00
C LEU A 12 -12.94 -4.43 10.08
N ALA A 13 -13.37 -4.15 11.30
CA ALA A 13 -14.38 -3.16 11.54
C ALA A 13 -13.93 -1.95 10.74
N ALA A 14 -14.74 -1.54 9.77
CA ALA A 14 -14.60 -0.26 9.07
C ALA A 14 -14.90 0.85 10.09
N ASN A 15 -14.18 0.81 11.20
CA ASN A 15 -14.16 1.81 12.21
C ASN A 15 -13.29 2.92 11.69
N GLU A 16 -13.97 4.01 11.34
CA GLU A 16 -13.37 5.33 11.22
C GLU A 16 -12.52 5.57 9.98
N LEU A 17 -13.11 5.43 8.80
CA LEU A 17 -12.72 6.27 7.68
C LEU A 17 -13.25 7.70 7.93
N GLY A 18 -12.71 8.35 8.96
CA GLY A 18 -12.87 9.77 9.11
C GLY A 18 -12.06 10.50 8.05
N ALA A 19 -12.63 11.51 7.40
CA ALA A 19 -11.86 12.40 6.57
C ALA A 19 -10.71 12.97 7.40
N VAL A 20 -9.48 12.91 6.87
CA VAL A 20 -8.30 13.49 7.52
C VAL A 20 -8.18 14.92 7.03
N SER A 21 -8.31 15.90 7.91
CA SER A 21 -8.03 17.30 7.62
C SER A 21 -6.91 17.83 8.50
N LYS A 22 -6.23 18.88 8.05
CA LYS A 22 -5.31 19.63 8.91
C LYS A 22 -6.11 20.69 9.67
N ASP A 23 -5.93 20.74 11.00
CA ASP A 23 -6.44 21.84 11.81
C ASP A 23 -5.62 23.12 11.59
N GLY A 24 -6.02 24.22 12.24
CA GLY A 24 -5.32 25.51 12.17
C GLY A 24 -3.88 25.49 12.69
N SER A 25 -3.44 24.44 13.37
CA SER A 25 -2.06 24.19 13.80
C SER A 25 -1.26 23.38 12.78
N GLY A 26 -1.90 22.85 11.73
CA GLY A 26 -1.32 21.96 10.76
C GLY A 26 -1.29 20.48 11.19
N ALA A 27 -1.84 20.16 12.36
CA ALA A 27 -1.99 18.78 12.81
C ALA A 27 -3.14 18.08 12.08
N TRP A 28 -2.97 16.79 11.80
CA TRP A 28 -3.99 15.98 11.17
C TRP A 28 -5.10 15.65 12.18
N GLN A 29 -6.35 15.98 11.82
CA GLN A 29 -7.52 15.59 12.58
C GLN A 29 -8.34 14.56 11.81
N PHE A 30 -8.81 13.55 12.52
CA PHE A 30 -9.83 12.64 12.00
C PHE A 30 -11.20 13.31 12.16
N ILE A 31 -11.85 13.57 11.02
CA ILE A 31 -13.24 14.00 11.02
C ILE A 31 -14.06 12.74 10.73
N SER A 32 -14.63 12.13 11.77
CA SER A 32 -15.65 11.10 11.57
C SER A 32 -16.92 11.76 11.06
N ASP A 33 -17.58 11.17 10.08
CA ASP A 33 -18.94 11.53 9.67
C ASP A 33 -19.95 10.48 10.22
N PRO A 34 -20.33 10.58 11.49
CA PRO A 34 -21.20 9.59 12.13
C PRO A 34 -22.60 9.53 11.51
N GLN A 35 -23.01 10.58 10.79
CA GLN A 35 -24.28 10.61 10.09
C GLN A 35 -24.19 9.80 8.79
N LEU A 36 -23.13 9.96 8.02
CA LEU A 36 -22.90 9.15 6.82
C LEU A 36 -22.74 7.66 7.18
N TYR A 37 -22.04 7.36 8.27
CA TYR A 37 -21.90 5.99 8.77
C TYR A 37 -23.26 5.37 9.08
N ARG A 38 -24.10 6.06 9.88
CA ARG A 38 -25.47 5.59 10.19
C ARG A 38 -26.34 5.41 8.96
N ALA A 39 -26.22 6.34 7.98
CA ALA A 39 -26.96 6.21 6.72
C ALA A 39 -26.52 4.98 5.92
N ASN A 40 -25.23 4.68 5.91
CA ASN A 40 -24.71 3.51 5.24
C ASN A 40 -25.15 2.20 5.91
N GLU A 41 -25.13 2.13 7.25
CA GLU A 41 -25.66 0.99 8.01
C GLU A 41 -27.16 0.80 7.75
N LEU A 42 -27.92 1.90 7.76
CA LEU A 42 -29.35 1.88 7.47
C LEU A 42 -29.63 1.37 6.04
N ALA A 43 -28.89 1.88 5.04
CA ALA A 43 -28.98 1.40 3.67
C ALA A 43 -28.75 -0.11 3.58
N GLN A 44 -27.65 -0.59 4.17
CA GLN A 44 -27.30 -2.02 4.16
C GLN A 44 -28.36 -2.89 4.87
N ALA A 45 -28.87 -2.44 6.02
CA ALA A 45 -29.92 -3.17 6.77
C ALA A 45 -31.22 -3.35 5.96
N HIS A 46 -31.51 -2.45 5.03
CA HIS A 46 -32.67 -2.51 4.14
C HIS A 46 -32.34 -3.04 2.73
N GLY A 47 -31.16 -3.63 2.51
CA GLY A 47 -30.74 -4.17 1.20
C GLY A 47 -30.37 -3.09 0.19
N GLY A 48 -29.97 -1.91 0.65
CA GLY A 48 -29.42 -0.81 -0.16
C GLY A 48 -27.97 -1.04 -0.54
N LEU A 49 -27.48 -0.22 -1.46
CA LEU A 49 -26.12 -0.31 -2.00
C LEU A 49 -25.12 0.55 -1.21
N GLY A 50 -25.61 1.45 -0.37
CA GLY A 50 -24.81 2.30 0.50
C GLY A 50 -25.27 3.75 0.51
N ALA A 51 -24.45 4.62 1.08
CA ALA A 51 -24.69 6.05 1.16
C ALA A 51 -23.42 6.86 0.86
N TYR A 52 -23.60 8.07 0.37
CA TYR A 52 -22.53 9.03 0.13
C TYR A 52 -22.98 10.44 0.49
N ARG A 53 -22.02 11.36 0.69
CA ARG A 53 -22.32 12.78 0.87
C ARG A 53 -22.22 13.48 -0.47
N ASP A 54 -23.30 14.09 -0.91
CA ASP A 54 -23.32 14.88 -2.13
C ASP A 54 -22.51 16.16 -1.96
N ALA A 55 -21.53 16.35 -2.85
CA ALA A 55 -20.59 17.47 -2.77
C ALA A 55 -21.25 18.85 -3.05
N GLY A 56 -22.37 18.87 -3.79
CA GLY A 56 -23.06 20.11 -4.15
C GLY A 56 -24.04 20.59 -3.08
N THR A 57 -24.69 19.66 -2.39
CA THR A 57 -25.73 19.96 -1.40
C THR A 57 -25.31 19.69 0.04
N SER A 58 -24.25 18.93 0.25
CA SER A 58 -23.84 18.39 1.55
C SER A 58 -24.88 17.44 2.18
N ASN A 59 -25.94 17.09 1.48
CA ASN A 59 -26.90 16.09 1.94
C ASN A 59 -26.32 14.69 1.85
N ILE A 60 -26.85 13.79 2.68
CA ILE A 60 -26.54 12.36 2.54
C ILE A 60 -27.49 11.78 1.50
N VAL A 61 -26.94 11.10 0.50
CA VAL A 61 -27.69 10.34 -0.49
C VAL A 61 -27.57 8.87 -0.18
N MET A 62 -28.70 8.18 -0.03
CA MET A 62 -28.76 6.73 0.08
C MET A 62 -29.16 6.14 -1.27
N ARG A 63 -28.31 5.27 -1.82
CA ARG A 63 -28.59 4.59 -3.10
C ARG A 63 -29.23 3.24 -2.82
N MET A 64 -30.45 3.07 -3.25
CA MET A 64 -31.29 1.93 -2.88
C MET A 64 -31.92 1.28 -4.12
N PRO A 65 -31.89 -0.06 -4.26
CA PRO A 65 -32.79 -0.73 -5.20
C PRO A 65 -34.24 -0.35 -4.92
N LYS A 66 -35.07 -0.25 -5.95
CA LYS A 66 -36.48 0.18 -5.81
C LYS A 66 -37.24 -0.58 -4.74
N ALA A 67 -37.11 -1.89 -4.70
CA ALA A 67 -37.77 -2.73 -3.70
C ALA A 67 -37.28 -2.43 -2.27
N ALA A 68 -36.01 -2.17 -2.10
CA ALA A 68 -35.36 -1.82 -0.83
C ALA A 68 -35.82 -0.41 -0.36
N ALA A 69 -35.83 0.58 -1.26
CA ALA A 69 -36.31 1.93 -0.97
C ALA A 69 -37.73 1.96 -0.44
N ALA A 70 -38.59 1.08 -0.98
CA ALA A 70 -40.01 0.98 -0.55
C ALA A 70 -40.18 0.46 0.88
N THR A 71 -39.16 -0.10 1.51
CA THR A 71 -39.20 -0.59 2.90
C THR A 71 -38.79 0.46 3.93
N LEU A 72 -38.16 1.55 3.48
CA LEU A 72 -37.75 2.64 4.36
C LEU A 72 -38.96 3.50 4.82
N THR A 73 -38.96 3.83 6.10
CA THR A 73 -39.93 4.77 6.69
C THR A 73 -39.26 6.13 6.93
N SER A 74 -40.09 7.16 7.13
CA SER A 74 -39.58 8.48 7.53
C SER A 74 -38.91 8.46 8.90
N ALA A 75 -39.27 7.54 9.78
CA ALA A 75 -38.64 7.36 11.09
C ALA A 75 -37.19 6.82 10.91
N ASP A 76 -36.99 5.89 9.97
CA ASP A 76 -35.65 5.32 9.68
C ASP A 76 -34.70 6.41 9.20
N THR A 77 -35.08 7.19 8.18
CA THR A 77 -34.25 8.27 7.66
C THR A 77 -33.99 9.38 8.68
N SER A 78 -34.96 9.68 9.55
CA SER A 78 -34.80 10.65 10.64
C SER A 78 -33.78 10.19 11.68
N SER A 79 -33.61 8.89 11.88
CA SER A 79 -32.64 8.31 12.83
C SER A 79 -31.19 8.62 12.47
N VAL A 80 -30.92 8.96 11.21
CA VAL A 80 -29.58 9.34 10.72
C VAL A 80 -29.08 10.64 11.38
N GLY A 81 -30.02 11.57 11.71
CA GLY A 81 -29.66 12.86 12.32
C GLY A 81 -29.12 13.89 11.34
N ALA A 82 -29.35 13.70 10.04
CA ALA A 82 -29.05 14.63 8.94
C ALA A 82 -30.14 14.47 7.84
N PRO A 83 -30.27 15.45 6.94
CA PRO A 83 -31.13 15.29 5.75
C PRO A 83 -30.64 14.14 4.88
N VAL A 84 -31.54 13.20 4.58
CA VAL A 84 -31.26 12.03 3.73
C VAL A 84 -32.14 12.11 2.48
N ASP A 85 -31.49 12.01 1.33
CA ASP A 85 -32.13 11.84 0.03
C ASP A 85 -32.03 10.36 -0.39
N VAL A 86 -33.16 9.70 -0.57
CA VAL A 86 -33.19 8.29 -1.01
C VAL A 86 -33.39 8.25 -2.51
N GLN A 87 -32.35 7.80 -3.22
CA GLN A 87 -32.35 7.68 -4.67
C GLN A 87 -32.44 6.22 -5.09
N GLU A 88 -33.36 5.91 -6.00
CA GLU A 88 -33.50 4.59 -6.58
C GLU A 88 -32.28 4.27 -7.44
N SER A 89 -31.74 3.06 -7.27
CA SER A 89 -30.70 2.48 -8.13
C SER A 89 -31.31 1.54 -9.15
N ARG A 90 -30.67 1.47 -10.31
CA ARG A 90 -30.91 0.44 -11.33
C ARG A 90 -30.33 -0.91 -10.94
N PHE A 91 -29.46 -0.93 -9.95
CA PHE A 91 -28.73 -2.10 -9.47
C PHE A 91 -29.28 -2.59 -8.14
N ASP A 92 -29.00 -3.84 -7.88
CA ASP A 92 -28.99 -4.47 -6.56
C ASP A 92 -27.67 -5.23 -6.37
N SER A 93 -27.42 -5.73 -5.18
CA SER A 93 -26.18 -6.47 -4.88
C SER A 93 -25.98 -7.70 -5.77
N THR A 94 -27.06 -8.32 -6.22
CA THR A 94 -26.99 -9.51 -7.08
C THR A 94 -26.57 -9.13 -8.49
N SER A 95 -27.10 -8.06 -9.06
CA SER A 95 -26.73 -7.59 -10.39
C SER A 95 -25.31 -7.05 -10.43
N ILE A 96 -24.85 -6.36 -9.36
CA ILE A 96 -23.45 -5.94 -9.24
C ILE A 96 -22.52 -7.15 -9.20
N ALA A 97 -22.79 -8.13 -8.34
CA ALA A 97 -21.99 -9.35 -8.26
C ALA A 97 -21.96 -10.15 -9.57
N ALA A 98 -23.07 -10.15 -10.32
CA ALA A 98 -23.13 -10.77 -11.64
C ALA A 98 -22.19 -10.05 -12.64
N MET A 99 -22.19 -8.71 -12.64
CA MET A 99 -21.30 -7.92 -13.51
C MET A 99 -19.83 -8.11 -13.12
N GLU A 100 -19.51 -8.13 -11.83
CA GLU A 100 -18.18 -8.44 -11.33
C GLU A 100 -17.68 -9.80 -11.85
N SER A 101 -18.54 -10.83 -11.75
CA SER A 101 -18.21 -12.16 -12.26
C SER A 101 -18.05 -12.21 -13.78
N GLU A 102 -18.83 -11.43 -14.53
CA GLU A 102 -18.68 -11.32 -15.97
C GLU A 102 -17.35 -10.63 -16.34
N VAL A 103 -16.97 -9.58 -15.62
CA VAL A 103 -15.67 -8.90 -15.80
C VAL A 103 -14.52 -9.84 -15.42
N GLU A 104 -14.63 -10.56 -14.31
CA GLU A 104 -13.63 -11.56 -13.92
C GLU A 104 -13.42 -12.60 -15.01
N ALA A 105 -14.48 -13.07 -15.66
CA ALA A 105 -14.38 -14.05 -16.76
C ALA A 105 -13.60 -13.52 -17.97
N LEU A 106 -13.46 -12.22 -18.13
CA LEU A 106 -12.68 -11.62 -19.22
C LEU A 106 -11.17 -11.77 -19.04
N HIS A 107 -10.67 -12.19 -17.84
CA HIS A 107 -9.23 -12.34 -17.59
C HIS A 107 -8.55 -13.26 -18.63
N THR A 108 -9.26 -14.26 -19.17
CA THR A 108 -8.73 -15.18 -20.18
C THR A 108 -8.52 -14.54 -21.57
N ARG A 109 -9.07 -13.34 -21.78
CA ARG A 109 -8.95 -12.58 -23.03
C ARG A 109 -7.85 -11.50 -22.94
N LEU A 110 -7.29 -11.28 -21.77
CA LEU A 110 -6.26 -10.28 -21.54
C LEU A 110 -4.88 -10.80 -21.95
N THR A 111 -4.07 -9.91 -22.49
CA THR A 111 -2.62 -10.15 -22.61
C THR A 111 -1.93 -9.88 -21.26
N HIS A 112 -0.68 -10.32 -21.13
CA HIS A 112 0.09 -10.20 -19.87
C HIS A 112 0.12 -8.77 -19.30
N ASP A 113 0.12 -7.75 -20.17
CA ASP A 113 0.24 -6.34 -19.75
C ASP A 113 -1.12 -5.64 -19.60
N GLN A 114 -2.23 -6.35 -19.82
CA GLN A 114 -3.56 -5.78 -19.71
C GLN A 114 -4.15 -6.03 -18.33
N VAL A 115 -4.78 -5.00 -17.78
CA VAL A 115 -5.36 -4.98 -16.45
C VAL A 115 -6.78 -4.43 -16.53
N ILE A 116 -7.66 -4.97 -15.72
CA ILE A 116 -9.02 -4.45 -15.52
C ILE A 116 -9.17 -4.06 -14.04
N ALA A 117 -9.68 -2.87 -13.81
CA ALA A 117 -10.27 -2.45 -12.54
C ALA A 117 -11.76 -2.22 -12.78
N SER A 118 -12.61 -2.70 -11.89
CA SER A 118 -14.05 -2.52 -12.04
C SER A 118 -14.74 -2.39 -10.69
N GLY A 119 -15.89 -1.75 -10.69
CA GLY A 119 -16.71 -1.61 -9.51
C GLY A 119 -17.94 -0.75 -9.75
N TYR A 120 -18.85 -0.80 -8.79
CA TYR A 120 -20.06 0.04 -8.81
C TYR A 120 -19.75 1.45 -8.26
N ASP A 121 -19.96 2.45 -9.10
CA ASP A 121 -19.90 3.87 -8.73
C ASP A 121 -21.27 4.28 -8.16
N ILE A 122 -21.35 4.37 -6.85
CA ILE A 122 -22.57 4.71 -6.11
C ILE A 122 -23.06 6.14 -6.40
N VAL A 123 -22.17 7.06 -6.74
CA VAL A 123 -22.51 8.46 -7.02
C VAL A 123 -23.17 8.57 -8.38
N ARG A 124 -22.62 7.90 -9.39
CA ARG A 124 -23.08 7.97 -10.78
C ARG A 124 -24.17 6.94 -11.10
N ASP A 125 -24.39 5.96 -10.21
CA ASP A 125 -25.26 4.80 -10.42
C ASP A 125 -24.88 4.02 -11.70
N LEU A 126 -23.57 3.73 -11.84
CA LEU A 126 -23.00 3.03 -12.97
C LEU A 126 -22.05 1.95 -12.50
N PHE A 127 -21.94 0.85 -13.25
CA PHE A 127 -20.84 -0.07 -13.11
C PHE A 127 -19.71 0.40 -14.01
N VAL A 128 -18.57 0.76 -13.43
CA VAL A 128 -17.41 1.31 -14.15
C VAL A 128 -16.38 0.22 -14.39
N VAL A 129 -15.87 0.15 -15.60
CA VAL A 129 -14.78 -0.74 -16.00
C VAL A 129 -13.65 0.13 -16.55
N GLU A 130 -12.54 0.19 -15.82
CA GLU A 130 -11.32 0.87 -16.24
C GLU A 130 -10.30 -0.17 -16.71
N SER A 131 -9.69 0.04 -17.87
CA SER A 131 -8.72 -0.92 -18.42
C SER A 131 -7.79 -0.27 -19.44
N ASN A 132 -6.57 -0.81 -19.56
CA ASN A 132 -5.66 -0.53 -20.67
C ASN A 132 -5.85 -1.53 -21.83
N ALA A 133 -6.78 -2.48 -21.75
CA ALA A 133 -7.18 -3.30 -22.88
C ALA A 133 -8.05 -2.50 -23.87
N PRO A 134 -8.13 -2.88 -25.17
CA PRO A 134 -9.01 -2.23 -26.11
C PRO A 134 -10.49 -2.32 -25.70
N GLY A 135 -11.28 -1.26 -25.94
CA GLY A 135 -12.73 -1.24 -25.63
C GLY A 135 -13.52 -2.39 -26.27
N SER A 136 -13.06 -2.90 -27.43
CA SER A 136 -13.65 -4.09 -28.06
C SER A 136 -13.65 -5.34 -27.16
N THR A 137 -12.76 -5.41 -26.16
CA THR A 137 -12.72 -6.48 -25.15
C THR A 137 -14.00 -6.50 -24.33
N PHE A 138 -14.64 -5.35 -24.11
CA PHE A 138 -15.79 -5.14 -23.25
C PHE A 138 -17.10 -4.94 -24.02
N ALA A 139 -17.08 -4.90 -25.35
CA ALA A 139 -18.25 -4.59 -26.18
C ALA A 139 -19.44 -5.53 -25.93
N ASP A 140 -19.17 -6.82 -25.71
CA ASP A 140 -20.24 -7.80 -25.41
C ASP A 140 -20.89 -7.51 -24.04
N LEU A 141 -20.11 -7.06 -23.07
CA LEU A 141 -20.58 -6.72 -21.72
C LEU A 141 -21.45 -5.46 -21.78
N GLU A 142 -21.00 -4.43 -22.48
CA GLU A 142 -21.77 -3.19 -22.69
C GLU A 142 -23.09 -3.44 -23.44
N ASN A 143 -23.06 -4.27 -24.49
CA ASN A 143 -24.23 -4.60 -25.28
C ASN A 143 -25.30 -5.36 -24.49
N ARG A 144 -24.89 -6.21 -23.53
CA ARG A 144 -25.84 -6.89 -22.65
C ARG A 144 -26.41 -6.00 -21.54
N ASN A 145 -25.68 -4.94 -21.17
CA ASN A 145 -26.05 -4.05 -20.06
C ASN A 145 -26.10 -2.57 -20.53
N PRO A 146 -26.95 -2.22 -21.50
CA PRO A 146 -26.94 -0.91 -22.14
C PRO A 146 -27.24 0.20 -21.14
N GLY A 147 -26.34 1.19 -21.06
CA GLY A 147 -26.46 2.36 -20.18
C GLY A 147 -26.24 2.05 -18.69
N GLN A 148 -25.84 0.83 -18.33
CA GLN A 148 -25.52 0.45 -16.97
C GLN A 148 -24.00 0.35 -16.73
N ILE A 149 -23.22 0.15 -17.80
CA ILE A 149 -21.78 0.03 -17.75
C ILE A 149 -21.15 1.21 -18.48
N GLU A 150 -20.06 1.71 -17.93
CA GLU A 150 -19.16 2.65 -18.58
C GLU A 150 -17.76 2.05 -18.65
N TYR A 151 -17.23 1.94 -19.86
CA TYR A 151 -15.85 1.61 -20.08
C TYR A 151 -15.00 2.87 -20.16
N ILE A 152 -13.92 2.93 -19.38
CA ILE A 152 -12.93 4.00 -19.42
C ILE A 152 -11.59 3.41 -19.81
N TYR A 153 -11.02 3.87 -20.92
CA TYR A 153 -9.63 3.55 -21.22
C TYR A 153 -8.74 4.28 -20.22
N ALA A 154 -8.05 3.53 -19.39
CA ALA A 154 -7.12 4.05 -18.39
C ALA A 154 -5.78 3.32 -18.53
N ASN A 155 -4.69 4.07 -18.49
CA ASN A 155 -3.35 3.47 -18.51
C ASN A 155 -3.02 2.96 -17.09
N ILE A 156 -3.76 1.93 -16.68
CA ILE A 156 -3.55 1.23 -15.41
C ILE A 156 -2.58 0.07 -15.62
N SER A 157 -1.70 -0.12 -14.67
CA SER A 157 -0.81 -1.26 -14.61
C SER A 157 -0.87 -1.88 -13.24
N ARG A 158 -0.58 -3.17 -13.17
CA ARG A 158 -0.45 -3.85 -11.90
C ARG A 158 0.93 -3.54 -11.36
N ASP A 159 1.00 -2.58 -10.45
CA ASP A 159 2.23 -2.37 -9.69
C ASP A 159 2.39 -3.53 -8.72
N SER A 160 3.56 -4.12 -8.73
CA SER A 160 3.94 -5.20 -7.83
C SER A 160 5.41 -5.05 -7.47
N ARG A 161 5.86 -5.73 -6.42
CA ARG A 161 7.29 -5.73 -6.05
C ARG A 161 8.21 -6.12 -7.21
N HIS A 162 7.72 -6.97 -8.11
CA HIS A 162 8.45 -7.44 -9.29
C HIS A 162 8.36 -6.47 -10.46
N ASP A 163 7.20 -5.86 -10.67
CA ASP A 163 6.87 -4.97 -11.79
C ASP A 163 6.55 -3.55 -11.28
N ASP A 164 7.44 -3.02 -10.45
CA ASP A 164 7.30 -1.69 -9.88
C ASP A 164 7.68 -0.64 -10.92
N ARG A 165 6.80 0.34 -11.11
CA ARG A 165 6.92 1.43 -12.09
C ARG A 165 7.05 2.78 -11.41
N GLN A 166 7.49 3.78 -12.17
CA GLN A 166 7.58 5.16 -11.68
C GLN A 166 6.20 5.74 -11.36
N PRO A 167 6.08 6.46 -10.25
CA PRO A 167 7.10 6.72 -9.24
C PRO A 167 7.35 5.48 -8.37
N HIS A 168 8.61 5.04 -8.31
CA HIS A 168 9.03 3.81 -7.63
C HIS A 168 8.77 3.83 -6.12
N TRP A 169 8.44 2.65 -5.56
CA TRP A 169 8.11 2.46 -4.14
C TRP A 169 9.18 1.64 -3.41
N GLY A 170 9.25 1.81 -2.08
CA GLY A 170 10.06 0.95 -1.23
C GLY A 170 9.49 -0.46 -1.12
N GLY A 171 10.34 -1.46 -0.86
CA GLY A 171 9.95 -2.87 -0.77
C GLY A 171 9.86 -3.61 -2.10
N ALA A 172 10.25 -2.99 -3.21
CA ALA A 172 10.27 -3.61 -4.53
C ALA A 172 11.58 -4.35 -4.80
N GLU A 173 11.55 -5.27 -5.76
CA GLU A 173 12.72 -6.04 -6.20
C GLU A 173 13.71 -5.16 -6.97
N LEU A 174 14.99 -5.26 -6.60
CA LEU A 174 16.08 -4.64 -7.30
C LEU A 174 16.96 -5.71 -7.96
N TRP A 175 17.16 -5.57 -9.27
CA TRP A 175 17.78 -6.57 -10.12
C TRP A 175 19.07 -6.05 -10.77
N LEU A 176 20.03 -6.97 -10.96
CA LEU A 176 21.23 -6.75 -11.74
C LEU A 176 21.57 -8.03 -12.50
N ASN A 177 21.92 -7.91 -13.79
CA ASN A 177 22.30 -9.03 -14.65
C ASN A 177 21.29 -10.19 -14.67
N GLY A 178 19.98 -9.87 -14.62
CA GLY A 178 18.91 -10.86 -14.68
C GLY A 178 18.69 -11.63 -13.36
N GLN A 179 19.21 -11.15 -12.25
CA GLN A 179 19.01 -11.74 -10.93
C GLN A 179 18.57 -10.68 -9.92
N GLN A 180 17.62 -11.02 -9.07
CA GLN A 180 17.28 -10.21 -7.91
C GLN A 180 18.45 -10.23 -6.93
N GLN A 181 18.92 -9.05 -6.54
CA GLN A 181 20.03 -8.88 -5.62
C GLN A 181 19.58 -8.34 -4.27
N CYS A 182 18.66 -7.33 -4.30
CA CYS A 182 18.30 -6.57 -3.14
C CYS A 182 16.83 -6.09 -3.22
N THR A 183 16.43 -5.33 -2.22
CA THR A 183 15.10 -4.71 -2.09
C THR A 183 15.27 -3.20 -1.97
N SER A 184 14.37 -2.41 -2.59
CA SER A 184 14.29 -0.97 -2.37
C SER A 184 13.79 -0.65 -0.96
N GLY A 185 14.35 0.36 -0.33
CA GLY A 185 14.05 0.73 1.06
C GLY A 185 12.92 1.74 1.15
N TYR A 186 13.27 3.00 1.15
CA TYR A 186 12.36 4.14 1.26
C TYR A 186 12.93 5.35 0.55
N SER A 187 12.07 6.28 0.17
CA SER A 187 12.49 7.47 -0.55
C SER A 187 12.91 8.59 0.39
N ILE A 188 14.03 9.24 0.05
CA ILE A 188 14.54 10.43 0.76
C ILE A 188 14.72 11.59 -0.20
N GLY A 189 14.56 12.81 0.33
CA GLY A 189 14.88 14.07 -0.36
C GLY A 189 16.20 14.63 0.13
N VAL A 190 17.10 14.95 -0.80
CA VAL A 190 18.36 15.67 -0.55
C VAL A 190 18.37 16.90 -1.45
N GLY A 191 18.28 18.09 -0.86
CA GLY A 191 18.05 19.32 -1.62
C GLY A 191 16.73 19.26 -2.39
N SER A 192 16.77 19.44 -3.71
CA SER A 192 15.61 19.36 -4.60
C SER A 192 15.44 18.00 -5.28
N SER A 193 16.27 17.02 -4.96
CA SER A 193 16.27 15.70 -5.63
C SER A 193 15.77 14.62 -4.68
N HIS A 194 15.07 13.63 -5.24
CA HIS A 194 14.62 12.44 -4.52
C HIS A 194 15.49 11.24 -4.91
N TYR A 195 15.70 10.36 -3.94
CA TYR A 195 16.50 9.14 -4.07
C TYR A 195 15.80 7.98 -3.37
N MET A 196 16.00 6.78 -3.88
CA MET A 196 15.62 5.56 -3.18
C MET A 196 16.81 5.01 -2.40
N VAL A 197 16.60 4.71 -1.13
CA VAL A 197 17.57 4.04 -0.26
C VAL A 197 17.58 2.54 -0.55
N THR A 198 18.76 1.92 -0.54
CA THR A 198 18.96 0.46 -0.43
C THR A 198 20.22 0.17 0.37
N ALA A 199 20.56 -1.10 0.62
CA ALA A 199 21.76 -1.44 1.39
C ALA A 199 23.04 -1.21 0.57
N GLY A 200 24.07 -0.69 1.21
CA GLY A 200 25.31 -0.27 0.55
C GLY A 200 26.14 -1.42 -0.01
N HIS A 201 25.93 -2.65 0.46
CA HIS A 201 26.59 -3.83 -0.08
C HIS A 201 25.93 -4.37 -1.36
N CYS A 202 24.78 -3.85 -1.77
CA CYS A 202 24.02 -4.36 -2.91
C CYS A 202 24.74 -4.12 -4.24
N TYR A 203 25.20 -2.89 -4.46
CA TYR A 203 25.76 -2.50 -5.75
C TYR A 203 26.98 -1.62 -5.60
N SER A 204 27.65 -1.34 -6.71
CA SER A 204 28.74 -0.37 -6.75
C SER A 204 28.26 0.96 -7.31
N PRO A 205 28.83 2.11 -6.90
CA PRO A 205 28.57 3.40 -7.51
C PRO A 205 28.70 3.37 -9.03
N GLY A 206 27.75 3.98 -9.73
CA GLY A 206 27.66 3.96 -11.19
C GLY A 206 26.88 2.76 -11.78
N THR A 207 26.47 1.78 -10.97
CA THR A 207 25.66 0.66 -11.43
C THR A 207 24.24 1.14 -11.76
N THR A 208 23.72 0.77 -12.95
CA THR A 208 22.31 0.91 -13.28
C THR A 208 21.54 -0.25 -12.68
N VAL A 209 20.53 0.07 -11.87
CA VAL A 209 19.66 -0.90 -11.19
C VAL A 209 18.36 -1.04 -12.00
N LEU A 210 17.89 -2.27 -12.11
CA LEU A 210 16.66 -2.62 -12.82
C LEU A 210 15.61 -3.17 -11.84
N GLY A 211 14.34 -3.13 -12.22
CA GLY A 211 13.28 -3.91 -11.60
C GLY A 211 13.18 -5.31 -12.20
N GLY A 212 12.32 -6.17 -11.65
CA GLY A 212 12.17 -7.56 -12.08
C GLY A 212 11.78 -7.73 -13.55
N THR A 213 11.03 -6.79 -14.11
CA THR A 213 10.65 -6.77 -15.54
C THR A 213 11.62 -6.00 -16.43
N GLY A 214 12.81 -5.62 -15.91
CA GLY A 214 13.83 -4.87 -16.63
C GLY A 214 13.59 -3.37 -16.69
N ILE A 215 12.63 -2.85 -15.93
CA ILE A 215 12.37 -1.40 -15.82
C ILE A 215 13.57 -0.72 -15.16
N ASN A 216 14.00 0.39 -15.73
CA ASN A 216 15.13 1.16 -15.18
C ASN A 216 14.71 1.89 -13.89
N TRP A 217 15.33 1.51 -12.79
CA TRP A 217 15.17 2.11 -11.46
C TRP A 217 16.04 3.34 -11.23
N GLY A 218 17.10 3.49 -12.01
CA GLY A 218 18.09 4.54 -11.87
C GLY A 218 19.50 4.01 -11.70
N THR A 219 20.38 4.85 -11.19
CA THR A 219 21.80 4.56 -11.01
C THR A 219 22.20 4.78 -9.56
N ILE A 220 23.11 3.96 -9.04
CA ILE A 220 23.72 4.18 -7.73
C ILE A 220 24.61 5.42 -7.81
N LEU A 221 24.14 6.51 -7.18
CA LEU A 221 24.86 7.80 -7.20
C LEU A 221 25.72 8.03 -5.98
N TYR A 222 25.28 7.52 -4.81
CA TYR A 222 25.98 7.74 -3.55
C TYR A 222 26.04 6.46 -2.74
N ARG A 223 27.24 6.19 -2.18
CA ARG A 223 27.52 5.12 -1.22
C ARG A 223 28.54 5.62 -0.21
N ASN A 224 28.08 6.59 0.60
CA ASN A 224 28.95 7.28 1.52
C ASN A 224 29.24 6.43 2.75
N ASN A 225 30.53 6.43 3.15
CA ASN A 225 30.99 5.81 4.40
C ASN A 225 30.83 4.27 4.48
N TYR A 226 30.59 3.59 3.34
CA TYR A 226 30.59 2.12 3.30
C TYR A 226 32.00 1.56 3.55
N PRO A 227 32.19 0.46 4.32
CA PRO A 227 31.18 -0.39 4.93
C PRO A 227 30.69 0.05 6.32
N THR A 228 31.26 1.12 6.92
CA THR A 228 30.85 1.56 8.27
C THR A 228 29.38 1.89 8.37
N THR A 229 28.79 2.44 7.29
CA THR A 229 27.36 2.65 7.09
C THR A 229 26.94 1.89 5.85
N ASP A 230 25.99 0.98 5.97
CA ASP A 230 25.59 0.09 4.88
C ASP A 230 24.36 0.64 4.14
N VAL A 231 24.56 1.76 3.46
CA VAL A 231 23.52 2.49 2.71
C VAL A 231 24.07 2.99 1.38
N GLU A 232 23.25 2.88 0.34
CA GLU A 232 23.46 3.55 -0.94
C GLU A 232 22.18 4.16 -1.47
N LEU A 233 22.33 5.14 -2.38
CA LEU A 233 21.23 5.90 -2.96
C LEU A 233 21.12 5.66 -4.45
N ILE A 234 19.94 5.24 -4.90
CA ILE A 234 19.57 5.15 -6.30
C ILE A 234 18.96 6.48 -6.71
N GLY A 235 19.45 7.08 -7.79
CA GLY A 235 18.94 8.34 -8.35
C GLY A 235 18.72 8.27 -9.85
N GLY A 236 18.14 9.32 -10.42
CA GLY A 236 17.90 9.41 -11.87
C GLY A 236 16.56 8.87 -12.32
N SER A 237 15.64 8.62 -11.38
CA SER A 237 14.26 8.23 -11.65
C SER A 237 13.29 9.01 -10.74
N SER A 238 12.01 8.65 -10.75
CA SER A 238 10.98 9.22 -9.87
C SER A 238 10.68 8.26 -8.72
N TYR A 239 10.67 8.75 -7.49
CA TYR A 239 10.44 7.96 -6.26
C TYR A 239 9.38 8.64 -5.41
N SER A 240 8.45 7.85 -4.84
CA SER A 240 7.38 8.36 -3.99
C SER A 240 7.52 7.93 -2.54
N GLY A 241 6.73 8.55 -1.65
CA GLY A 241 6.63 8.19 -0.24
C GLY A 241 5.68 7.01 0.01
N GLN A 242 5.84 5.92 -0.76
CA GLN A 242 5.07 4.69 -0.62
C GLN A 242 6.01 3.51 -0.37
N ILE A 243 5.55 2.51 0.37
CA ILE A 243 6.23 1.21 0.51
C ILE A 243 5.25 0.07 0.27
N TYR A 244 5.70 -1.00 -0.34
CA TYR A 244 4.92 -2.23 -0.45
C TYR A 244 4.72 -2.88 0.92
N THR A 245 3.50 -3.32 1.19
CA THR A 245 3.11 -4.08 2.39
C THR A 245 2.61 -5.49 2.07
N SER A 246 2.50 -5.81 0.79
CA SER A 246 2.31 -7.16 0.24
C SER A 246 2.96 -7.24 -1.14
N SER A 247 2.66 -8.25 -1.93
CA SER A 247 3.12 -8.32 -3.33
C SER A 247 2.60 -7.17 -4.18
N THR A 248 1.42 -6.61 -3.85
CA THR A 248 0.73 -5.57 -4.63
C THR A 248 0.15 -4.44 -3.80
N ALA A 249 -0.10 -4.63 -2.49
CA ALA A 249 -0.60 -3.57 -1.62
C ALA A 249 0.54 -2.68 -1.11
N SER A 250 0.24 -1.40 -0.89
CA SER A 250 1.19 -0.40 -0.39
C SER A 250 0.64 0.36 0.80
N MET A 251 1.52 1.13 1.44
CA MET A 251 1.20 2.05 2.52
C MET A 251 1.99 3.35 2.36
N ALA A 252 1.32 4.47 2.58
CA ALA A 252 1.97 5.79 2.53
C ALA A 252 2.90 6.00 3.72
N VAL A 253 4.09 6.53 3.45
CA VAL A 253 5.05 6.96 4.47
C VAL A 253 4.63 8.33 4.99
N LYS A 254 4.52 8.49 6.32
CA LYS A 254 4.17 9.77 6.95
C LYS A 254 5.26 10.35 7.83
N GLY A 255 6.28 9.59 8.15
CA GLY A 255 7.36 10.02 9.00
C GLY A 255 8.32 8.90 9.35
N TYR A 256 9.01 9.04 10.46
CA TYR A 256 9.95 8.05 10.97
C TYR A 256 9.69 7.74 12.45
N ILE A 257 10.21 6.59 12.88
CA ILE A 257 10.25 6.18 14.30
C ILE A 257 11.70 6.27 14.75
N GLN A 258 11.90 6.79 15.95
CA GLN A 258 13.17 6.67 16.65
C GLN A 258 13.27 5.30 17.33
N SER A 259 14.49 4.83 17.51
CA SER A 259 14.79 3.59 18.23
C SER A 259 14.24 3.61 19.65
N LEU A 260 13.53 2.56 20.04
CA LEU A 260 12.96 2.37 21.36
C LEU A 260 12.89 0.87 21.68
N VAL A 261 13.90 0.36 22.36
CA VAL A 261 13.97 -1.07 22.75
C VAL A 261 12.69 -1.50 23.47
N GLY A 262 12.04 -2.53 22.97
CA GLY A 262 10.91 -3.22 23.60
C GLY A 262 9.54 -2.56 23.45
N SER A 263 9.38 -1.47 22.69
CA SER A 263 8.16 -0.64 22.79
C SER A 263 7.14 -0.77 21.67
N TYR A 264 7.49 -1.26 20.48
CA TYR A 264 6.57 -1.35 19.33
C TYR A 264 6.80 -2.61 18.50
N PRO A 265 5.73 -3.17 17.88
CA PRO A 265 5.90 -4.12 16.81
C PRO A 265 6.39 -3.40 15.55
N TYR A 266 7.54 -3.82 15.03
CA TYR A 266 8.06 -3.37 13.76
C TYR A 266 7.71 -4.35 12.65
N CYS A 267 7.58 -3.81 11.45
CA CYS A 267 7.44 -4.56 10.21
C CYS A 267 8.73 -4.47 9.39
N VAL A 268 9.04 -5.54 8.68
CA VAL A 268 10.05 -5.57 7.61
C VAL A 268 9.34 -5.99 6.33
N SER A 269 9.61 -5.30 5.23
CA SER A 269 8.95 -5.54 3.95
C SER A 269 9.95 -5.94 2.87
N GLY A 270 10.44 -7.16 2.96
CA GLY A 270 11.39 -7.76 2.03
C GLY A 270 10.74 -8.18 0.71
N ALA A 271 11.45 -8.03 -0.40
CA ALA A 271 10.94 -8.47 -1.68
C ALA A 271 10.93 -10.00 -1.83
N VAL A 272 11.81 -10.70 -1.09
CA VAL A 272 11.90 -12.16 -1.07
C VAL A 272 11.00 -12.77 0.00
N THR A 273 11.11 -12.31 1.25
CA THR A 273 10.35 -12.90 2.37
C THR A 273 8.95 -12.31 2.53
N GLY A 274 8.64 -11.24 1.80
CA GLY A 274 7.39 -10.51 1.94
C GLY A 274 7.37 -9.60 3.17
N THR A 275 6.17 -9.23 3.62
CA THR A 275 6.01 -8.38 4.80
C THR A 275 5.75 -9.21 6.04
N ASN A 276 6.53 -8.96 7.07
CA ASN A 276 6.34 -9.53 8.40
C ASN A 276 6.35 -8.40 9.45
N CYS A 277 5.33 -8.37 10.33
CA CYS A 277 5.11 -7.35 11.36
C CYS A 277 5.23 -7.89 12.79
N ALA A 278 6.03 -8.91 13.01
CA ALA A 278 6.17 -9.57 14.31
C ALA A 278 7.55 -9.32 14.95
N TYR A 279 8.17 -8.18 14.68
CA TYR A 279 9.49 -7.86 15.22
C TYR A 279 9.40 -6.89 16.39
N THR A 280 10.30 -7.10 17.36
CA THR A 280 10.55 -6.19 18.48
C THR A 280 12.02 -5.79 18.47
N GLU A 281 12.31 -4.53 18.74
CA GLU A 281 13.69 -4.06 18.92
C GLU A 281 14.29 -4.62 20.20
N THR A 282 15.46 -5.24 20.08
CA THR A 282 16.12 -5.92 21.20
C THR A 282 17.49 -5.34 21.53
N ALA A 283 18.15 -4.66 20.60
CA ALA A 283 19.46 -4.05 20.85
C ALA A 283 19.76 -2.90 19.89
N GLU A 284 20.51 -1.94 20.38
CA GLU A 284 21.06 -0.80 19.63
C GLU A 284 22.59 -0.82 19.57
N ASN A 285 23.15 0.03 18.68
CA ASN A 285 24.60 0.22 18.53
C ASN A 285 25.35 -1.09 18.27
N GLN A 286 24.75 -1.97 17.51
CA GLN A 286 25.32 -3.26 17.16
C GLN A 286 26.24 -3.14 15.93
N SER A 287 27.09 -4.15 15.77
CA SER A 287 27.97 -4.25 14.60
C SER A 287 27.73 -5.56 13.88
N TYR A 288 27.89 -5.51 12.56
CA TYR A 288 27.92 -6.68 11.68
C TYR A 288 29.24 -6.68 10.89
N THR A 289 29.95 -7.78 10.89
CA THR A 289 31.24 -7.91 10.20
C THR A 289 31.21 -9.05 9.19
N ASP A 290 31.62 -8.77 7.99
CA ASP A 290 31.80 -9.74 6.92
C ASP A 290 33.22 -9.63 6.28
N SER A 291 33.38 -10.23 5.09
CA SER A 291 34.67 -10.21 4.37
C SER A 291 35.01 -8.83 3.80
N VAL A 292 34.09 -7.90 3.73
CA VAL A 292 34.30 -6.54 3.19
C VAL A 292 34.68 -5.57 4.30
N GLY A 293 34.16 -5.78 5.51
CA GLY A 293 34.47 -4.93 6.66
C GLY A 293 33.39 -4.98 7.74
N THR A 294 33.32 -3.92 8.53
CA THR A 294 32.42 -3.82 9.67
C THR A 294 31.45 -2.66 9.48
N THR A 295 30.14 -2.97 9.50
CA THR A 295 29.05 -2.01 9.64
C THR A 295 28.76 -1.82 11.11
N THR A 296 28.61 -0.59 11.57
CA THR A 296 28.43 -0.25 12.98
C THR A 296 27.18 0.60 13.20
N GLY A 297 26.73 0.71 14.46
CA GLY A 297 25.58 1.54 14.83
C GLY A 297 24.24 0.97 14.38
N LEU A 298 24.20 -0.33 14.11
CA LEU A 298 23.00 -1.05 13.70
C LEU A 298 22.05 -1.28 14.89
N VAL A 299 20.81 -1.53 14.56
CA VAL A 299 19.77 -1.95 15.50
C VAL A 299 19.37 -3.37 15.20
N ILE A 300 19.08 -4.18 16.22
CA ILE A 300 18.54 -5.53 16.05
C ILE A 300 17.05 -5.52 16.29
N LEU A 301 16.31 -5.94 15.28
CA LEU A 301 14.93 -6.37 15.40
C LEU A 301 14.89 -7.90 15.52
N GLN A 302 14.09 -8.43 16.44
CA GLN A 302 13.95 -9.86 16.66
C GLN A 302 12.49 -10.28 16.60
N GLY A 303 12.21 -11.35 15.83
CA GLY A 303 10.85 -11.84 15.64
C GLY A 303 10.80 -13.11 14.79
N ASN A 304 9.59 -13.52 14.43
CA ASN A 304 9.39 -14.70 13.58
C ASN A 304 9.67 -14.38 12.10
N GLY A 305 10.31 -15.28 11.40
CA GLY A 305 10.46 -15.25 9.94
C GLY A 305 11.81 -14.75 9.42
N GLY A 306 12.44 -13.77 10.05
CA GLY A 306 13.75 -13.24 9.66
C GLY A 306 13.79 -12.52 8.32
N ALA A 307 15.00 -12.28 7.79
CA ALA A 307 15.26 -11.75 6.46
C ALA A 307 16.21 -12.67 5.70
N PHE A 308 16.02 -12.81 4.40
CA PHE A 308 16.77 -13.70 3.55
C PHE A 308 17.59 -12.94 2.51
N PHE A 309 18.48 -13.63 1.82
CA PHE A 309 19.24 -13.08 0.69
C PHE A 309 18.30 -12.46 -0.35
N GLY A 310 18.53 -11.18 -0.67
CA GLY A 310 17.66 -10.38 -1.53
C GLY A 310 16.71 -9.44 -0.78
N ASP A 311 16.56 -9.59 0.55
CA ASP A 311 15.82 -8.61 1.38
C ASP A 311 16.70 -7.44 1.84
N SER A 312 17.98 -7.46 1.56
CA SER A 312 18.92 -6.36 1.84
C SER A 312 18.38 -5.05 1.26
N GLY A 313 18.35 -4.00 2.05
CA GLY A 313 17.77 -2.71 1.70
C GLY A 313 16.29 -2.57 2.03
N ALA A 314 15.57 -3.65 2.30
CA ALA A 314 14.13 -3.63 2.59
C ALA A 314 13.76 -2.63 3.70
N PRO A 315 12.62 -1.93 3.61
CA PRO A 315 12.21 -0.99 4.65
C PRO A 315 11.81 -1.74 5.92
N ALA A 316 12.36 -1.28 7.05
CA ALA A 316 11.87 -1.55 8.38
C ALA A 316 11.04 -0.35 8.85
N TYR A 317 9.82 -0.59 9.37
CA TYR A 317 8.89 0.46 9.71
C TYR A 317 7.92 0.05 10.81
N GLY A 318 7.34 1.04 11.49
CA GLY A 318 6.17 0.86 12.34
C GLY A 318 4.90 1.32 11.64
N VAL A 319 3.76 0.85 12.13
CA VAL A 319 2.45 1.23 11.58
C VAL A 319 1.66 2.00 12.62
N SER A 320 1.13 3.16 12.24
CA SER A 320 0.21 3.93 13.05
C SER A 320 -0.83 4.60 12.18
N SER A 321 -2.11 4.48 12.55
CA SER A 321 -3.24 5.10 11.85
C SER A 321 -3.27 4.80 10.34
N GLY A 322 -2.88 3.57 9.92
CA GLY A 322 -2.86 3.17 8.53
C GLY A 322 -1.69 3.72 7.70
N TYR A 323 -0.69 4.33 8.33
CA TYR A 323 0.49 4.88 7.68
C TYR A 323 1.76 4.20 8.16
N ALA A 324 2.78 4.18 7.29
CA ALA A 324 4.11 3.70 7.62
C ALA A 324 4.97 4.83 8.20
N PHE A 325 5.72 4.48 9.25
CA PHE A 325 6.75 5.34 9.84
C PHE A 325 8.08 4.60 9.73
N ILE A 326 8.96 5.12 8.91
CA ILE A 326 10.25 4.45 8.60
C ILE A 326 11.13 4.37 9.84
N PHE A 327 11.65 3.19 10.10
CA PHE A 327 12.66 2.94 11.11
C PHE A 327 14.06 2.90 10.48
N GLY A 328 14.23 2.18 9.38
CA GLY A 328 15.48 2.02 8.66
C GLY A 328 15.41 1.04 7.52
N SER A 329 16.55 0.48 7.13
CA SER A 329 16.69 -0.51 6.07
C SER A 329 17.45 -1.75 6.53
N VAL A 330 17.07 -2.92 5.99
CA VAL A 330 17.70 -4.21 6.29
C VAL A 330 19.12 -4.25 5.75
N VAL A 331 20.08 -4.62 6.62
CA VAL A 331 21.47 -4.88 6.27
C VAL A 331 21.74 -6.39 6.21
N ALA A 332 21.31 -7.13 7.21
CA ALA A 332 21.52 -8.56 7.34
C ALA A 332 20.38 -9.22 8.10
N GLY A 333 20.25 -10.53 8.01
CA GLY A 333 19.22 -11.25 8.74
C GLY A 333 19.50 -12.73 8.92
N GLU A 334 18.92 -13.29 9.98
CA GLU A 334 18.75 -14.72 10.15
C GLU A 334 17.47 -15.17 9.43
N TYR A 335 17.41 -16.41 9.01
CA TYR A 335 16.29 -16.97 8.29
C TYR A 335 15.95 -18.39 8.77
N LEU A 336 14.68 -18.78 8.69
CA LEU A 336 14.17 -20.10 9.11
C LEU A 336 14.42 -20.44 10.58
N CYS A 337 14.34 -19.44 11.45
CA CYS A 337 14.44 -19.61 12.90
C CYS A 337 13.14 -19.18 13.59
N GLY A 338 12.84 -19.75 14.74
CA GLY A 338 11.63 -19.42 15.52
C GLY A 338 11.66 -18.02 16.15
N SER A 339 12.84 -17.39 16.21
CA SER A 339 13.06 -16.03 16.72
C SER A 339 14.30 -15.47 16.04
N CYS A 340 14.12 -14.94 14.84
CA CYS A 340 15.20 -14.48 13.98
C CYS A 340 15.58 -13.03 14.29
N ARG A 341 16.87 -12.73 14.18
CA ARG A 341 17.38 -11.37 14.25
C ARG A 341 17.52 -10.79 12.85
N VAL A 342 17.21 -9.50 12.74
CA VAL A 342 17.42 -8.69 11.54
C VAL A 342 18.16 -7.44 11.94
N TRP A 343 19.29 -7.17 11.27
CA TRP A 343 20.12 -5.98 11.50
C TRP A 343 19.62 -4.85 10.61
N ILE A 344 19.33 -3.72 11.22
CA ILE A 344 18.75 -2.56 10.56
C ILE A 344 19.73 -1.40 10.63
N GLU A 345 19.98 -0.76 9.47
CA GLU A 345 20.62 0.55 9.41
C GLU A 345 19.54 1.62 9.71
N PRO A 346 19.57 2.30 10.87
CA PRO A 346 18.49 3.17 11.29
C PRO A 346 18.49 4.49 10.50
N TYR A 347 17.30 4.91 10.05
CA TYR A 347 17.14 6.14 9.28
C TYR A 347 17.53 7.38 10.09
N HIS A 348 16.89 7.59 11.25
CA HIS A 348 16.99 8.86 11.99
C HIS A 348 18.42 9.17 12.46
N THR A 349 19.10 8.18 13.03
CA THR A 349 20.43 8.38 13.63
C THR A 349 21.56 8.31 12.61
N ARG A 350 21.36 7.68 11.47
CA ARG A 350 22.42 7.38 10.50
C ARG A 350 22.16 7.99 9.12
N VAL A 351 21.14 7.53 8.39
CA VAL A 351 20.90 7.92 7.00
C VAL A 351 20.53 9.40 6.89
N GLN A 352 19.67 9.89 7.77
CA GLN A 352 19.27 11.30 7.81
C GLN A 352 20.48 12.22 8.00
N SER A 353 21.34 11.89 8.95
CA SER A 353 22.54 12.70 9.24
C SER A 353 23.60 12.60 8.13
N LEU A 354 23.81 11.40 7.58
CA LEU A 354 24.83 11.14 6.54
C LEU A 354 24.58 11.94 5.27
N TYR A 355 23.31 12.07 4.88
CA TYR A 355 22.91 12.73 3.62
C TYR A 355 22.24 14.09 3.83
N ASN A 356 22.05 14.54 5.08
CA ASN A 356 21.22 15.70 5.42
C ASN A 356 19.84 15.62 4.74
N ALA A 357 19.20 14.48 4.87
CA ALA A 357 18.03 14.09 4.10
C ALA A 357 16.74 14.19 4.91
N GLY A 358 15.65 14.55 4.22
CA GLY A 358 14.27 14.36 4.71
C GLY A 358 13.61 13.15 4.08
N LEU A 359 12.62 12.53 4.76
CA LEU A 359 11.80 11.50 4.13
C LEU A 359 10.88 12.11 3.06
N VAL A 360 10.72 11.43 1.95
CA VAL A 360 9.62 11.70 1.01
C VAL A 360 8.35 11.06 1.59
N THR A 361 7.32 11.86 1.81
CA THR A 361 6.03 11.40 2.36
C THR A 361 4.98 11.26 1.25
N GLY A 362 4.08 10.27 1.41
CA GLY A 362 2.98 10.00 0.48
C GLY A 362 1.62 10.50 0.99
#